data_c23f81273092632bcd4432678b3bf613
#
_entry.id   c23f81273092632bcd4432678b3bf613
#
_cell.length_a   1.000
_cell.length_b   1.000
_cell.length_c   1.000
_cell.angle_alpha   90.00
_cell.angle_beta   90.00
_cell.angle_gamma   90.00
#
_symmetry.space_group_name_H-M   'P 1'
#
loop_
_entity.id
_entity.type
_entity.pdbx_description
1 polymer ?
#
loop_
_entity_poly.entity_id
_entity_poly.type
_entity_poly.pdbx_seq_one_letter_code
_entity_poly.pdbx_strand_id
1 'polypeptide(L)'
;GSTSEVMFALDALKAAGCSFTVLSLSCAEHCKLSEHSALSIEMPWCFDESVCQTRTVSCLYYSVMYVLSRLMGNETLRAQLLAFPDIGERYVRRFEAEWEALAGRSWDHAVVLADAEIHGIAEEGALAFKEVCQLPSNCYHVLDVRHGPMVLIRDRTLVIAAIAGGPLEQDLIRDMVGHGSTVVTCTDRPLAIDGALNFPVDEDLDHIVRGLAAIVLCQLTAFYKSRVTGTDPDHPDGLDAWIKL
;
A
#
# COMPACT_ATOMS: atom_id res chain seq x y z
N GLY A 1 -5.53 -9.31 14.96
CA GLY A 1 -5.67 -8.95 16.36
C GLY A 1 -5.10 -9.99 17.35
N SER A 2 -4.39 -11.02 16.85
CA SER A 2 -3.76 -12.06 17.70
C SER A 2 -2.24 -12.11 17.49
N THR A 3 -1.66 -11.14 16.80
CA THR A 3 -0.22 -11.04 16.53
C THR A 3 0.54 -10.89 17.83
N SER A 4 1.53 -11.77 18.07
CA SER A 4 2.27 -11.85 19.32
C SER A 4 2.99 -10.54 19.67
N GLU A 5 3.59 -9.88 18.68
CA GLU A 5 4.36 -8.65 18.83
C GLU A 5 3.50 -7.49 19.34
N VAL A 6 2.25 -7.40 18.88
CA VAL A 6 1.30 -6.38 19.39
C VAL A 6 0.99 -6.62 20.86
N MET A 7 0.78 -7.87 21.27
CA MET A 7 0.53 -8.22 22.66
C MET A 7 1.75 -7.95 23.52
N PHE A 8 2.96 -8.32 23.07
CA PHE A 8 4.20 -8.02 23.77
C PHE A 8 4.45 -6.51 23.92
N ALA A 9 4.11 -5.72 22.92
CA ALA A 9 4.22 -4.26 22.99
C ALA A 9 3.29 -3.68 24.07
N LEU A 10 2.04 -4.16 24.16
CA LEU A 10 1.10 -3.73 25.20
C LEU A 10 1.60 -4.12 26.61
N ASP A 11 2.12 -5.32 26.77
CA ASP A 11 2.66 -5.80 28.04
C ASP A 11 3.93 -5.01 28.46
N ALA A 12 4.81 -4.70 27.49
CA ALA A 12 5.99 -3.88 27.73
C ALA A 12 5.62 -2.46 28.18
N LEU A 13 4.62 -1.83 27.56
CA LEU A 13 4.13 -0.52 27.96
C LEU A 13 3.52 -0.53 29.38
N LYS A 14 2.76 -1.56 29.74
CA LYS A 14 2.23 -1.76 31.10
C LYS A 14 3.36 -1.93 32.11
N ALA A 15 4.35 -2.79 31.80
CA ALA A 15 5.50 -3.04 32.68
C ALA A 15 6.36 -1.78 32.88
N ALA A 16 6.44 -0.90 31.88
CA ALA A 16 7.11 0.39 31.97
C ALA A 16 6.32 1.45 32.77
N GLY A 17 5.14 1.12 33.27
CA GLY A 17 4.28 2.05 34.03
C GLY A 17 3.65 3.14 33.14
N CYS A 18 3.58 2.95 31.83
CA CYS A 18 2.94 3.91 30.94
C CYS A 18 1.42 3.93 31.17
N SER A 19 0.84 5.13 31.26
CA SER A 19 -0.61 5.31 31.28
C SER A 19 -1.12 5.50 29.86
N PHE A 20 -1.96 4.59 29.38
CA PHE A 20 -2.53 4.66 28.03
C PHE A 20 -3.92 4.01 27.99
N THR A 21 -4.67 4.36 26.98
CA THR A 21 -5.95 3.73 26.64
C THR A 21 -5.81 3.09 25.27
N VAL A 22 -6.22 1.82 25.15
CA VAL A 22 -6.18 1.09 23.88
C VAL A 22 -7.50 1.27 23.15
N LEU A 23 -7.41 1.73 21.91
CA LEU A 23 -8.45 1.63 20.91
C LEU A 23 -7.94 0.66 19.83
N SER A 24 -8.70 -0.37 19.51
CA SER A 24 -8.30 -1.36 18.54
C SER A 24 -9.20 -1.41 17.31
N LEU A 25 -8.56 -1.76 16.18
CA LEU A 25 -9.20 -2.09 14.91
C LEU A 25 -8.73 -3.48 14.54
N SER A 26 -9.66 -4.39 14.25
CA SER A 26 -9.31 -5.76 13.86
C SER A 26 -10.25 -6.29 12.80
N CYS A 27 -9.74 -7.23 11.99
CA CYS A 27 -10.53 -7.97 11.01
C CYS A 27 -11.01 -9.32 11.57
N ALA A 28 -10.73 -9.62 12.84
CA ALA A 28 -11.21 -10.79 13.55
C ALA A 28 -12.07 -10.39 14.73
N GLU A 29 -13.16 -11.13 14.97
CA GLU A 29 -14.01 -10.97 16.12
C GLU A 29 -13.36 -11.59 17.37
N HIS A 30 -13.60 -10.99 18.53
CA HIS A 30 -13.19 -11.51 19.82
C HIS A 30 -11.71 -11.92 19.91
N CYS A 31 -10.86 -11.12 19.27
CA CYS A 31 -9.41 -11.37 19.26
C CYS A 31 -8.77 -10.88 20.58
N LYS A 32 -7.54 -11.34 20.86
CA LYS A 32 -6.80 -10.94 22.07
C LYS A 32 -6.65 -9.43 22.21
N LEU A 33 -6.47 -8.71 21.10
CA LEU A 33 -6.36 -7.25 21.11
C LEU A 33 -7.67 -6.58 21.58
N SER A 34 -8.82 -7.13 21.17
CA SER A 34 -10.13 -6.63 21.61
C SER A 34 -10.33 -6.74 23.10
N GLU A 35 -9.87 -7.85 23.71
CA GLU A 35 -9.96 -8.09 25.17
C GLU A 35 -9.14 -7.07 25.98
N HIS A 36 -8.10 -6.48 25.39
CA HIS A 36 -7.21 -5.50 26.02
C HIS A 36 -7.59 -4.04 25.70
N SER A 37 -8.69 -3.84 24.96
CA SER A 37 -9.09 -2.52 24.44
C SER A 37 -10.25 -1.94 25.21
N ALA A 38 -10.20 -0.63 25.49
CA ALA A 38 -11.32 0.12 26.02
C ALA A 38 -12.44 0.31 24.98
N LEU A 39 -12.05 0.35 23.70
CA LEU A 39 -12.95 0.36 22.55
C LEU A 39 -12.33 -0.52 21.46
N SER A 40 -13.10 -1.47 20.96
CA SER A 40 -12.73 -2.31 19.82
C SER A 40 -13.72 -2.13 18.67
N ILE A 41 -13.17 -1.93 17.48
CA ILE A 41 -13.92 -1.92 16.21
C ILE A 41 -13.52 -3.17 15.45
N GLU A 42 -14.44 -4.11 15.35
CA GLU A 42 -14.24 -5.41 14.70
C GLU A 42 -14.90 -5.41 13.33
N MET A 43 -14.15 -5.80 12.31
CA MET A 43 -14.56 -5.76 10.90
C MET A 43 -14.36 -7.13 10.24
N PRO A 44 -15.09 -8.19 10.68
CA PRO A 44 -14.87 -9.55 10.20
C PRO A 44 -15.10 -9.71 8.69
N TRP A 45 -15.91 -8.84 8.12
CA TRP A 45 -16.20 -8.82 6.68
C TRP A 45 -14.99 -8.48 5.79
N CYS A 46 -13.94 -7.88 6.35
CA CYS A 46 -12.71 -7.54 5.62
C CYS A 46 -11.54 -8.50 5.91
N PHE A 47 -11.78 -9.58 6.61
CA PHE A 47 -10.78 -10.62 6.85
C PHE A 47 -10.44 -11.34 5.53
N ASP A 48 -9.14 -11.45 5.22
CA ASP A 48 -8.64 -12.24 4.10
C ASP A 48 -8.41 -13.69 4.55
N GLU A 49 -8.94 -14.64 3.78
CA GLU A 49 -8.67 -16.07 3.96
C GLU A 49 -7.32 -16.45 3.34
N SER A 50 -6.89 -15.68 2.34
CA SER A 50 -5.57 -15.80 1.72
C SER A 50 -4.44 -15.50 2.70
N VAL A 51 -3.31 -16.18 2.54
CA VAL A 51 -2.09 -15.90 3.32
C VAL A 51 -1.57 -14.50 3.00
N CYS A 52 -1.53 -14.13 1.72
CA CYS A 52 -1.16 -12.78 1.28
C CYS A 52 -2.35 -11.83 1.48
N GLN A 53 -2.27 -11.01 2.51
CA GLN A 53 -3.35 -10.08 2.84
C GLN A 53 -3.40 -8.89 1.87
N THR A 54 -4.59 -8.54 1.41
CA THR A 54 -4.84 -7.41 0.51
C THR A 54 -5.99 -6.55 1.00
N ARG A 55 -7.20 -7.09 1.05
CA ARG A 55 -8.40 -6.41 1.53
C ARG A 55 -8.28 -6.00 2.99
N THR A 56 -7.77 -6.88 3.85
CA THR A 56 -7.50 -6.60 5.27
C THR A 56 -6.63 -5.35 5.42
N VAL A 57 -5.53 -5.25 4.69
CA VAL A 57 -4.60 -4.12 4.73
C VAL A 57 -5.30 -2.82 4.33
N SER A 58 -5.94 -2.82 3.17
CA SER A 58 -6.63 -1.62 2.65
C SER A 58 -7.75 -1.15 3.58
N CYS A 59 -8.53 -2.10 4.15
CA CYS A 59 -9.60 -1.79 5.08
C CYS A 59 -9.07 -1.27 6.42
N LEU A 60 -7.99 -1.82 6.96
CA LEU A 60 -7.36 -1.31 8.19
C LEU A 60 -6.81 0.09 7.98
N TYR A 61 -6.08 0.34 6.88
CA TYR A 61 -5.59 1.67 6.55
C TYR A 61 -6.73 2.69 6.43
N TYR A 62 -7.78 2.38 5.67
CA TYR A 62 -8.98 3.20 5.56
C TYR A 62 -9.62 3.50 6.92
N SER A 63 -9.79 2.46 7.74
CA SER A 63 -10.48 2.56 9.03
C SER A 63 -9.70 3.38 10.04
N VAL A 64 -8.36 3.25 10.07
CA VAL A 64 -7.49 4.10 10.91
C VAL A 64 -7.66 5.56 10.53
N MET A 65 -7.60 5.90 9.23
CA MET A 65 -7.80 7.27 8.76
C MET A 65 -9.18 7.80 9.10
N TYR A 66 -10.23 6.97 8.95
CA TYR A 66 -11.59 7.36 9.28
C TYR A 66 -11.74 7.67 10.77
N VAL A 67 -11.21 6.80 11.64
CA VAL A 67 -11.22 7.02 13.10
C VAL A 67 -10.45 8.29 13.48
N LEU A 68 -9.25 8.47 12.91
CA LEU A 68 -8.46 9.67 13.14
C LEU A 68 -9.17 10.94 12.67
N SER A 69 -9.82 10.92 11.51
CA SER A 69 -10.61 12.06 11.01
C SER A 69 -11.72 12.46 12.00
N ARG A 70 -12.35 11.46 12.64
CA ARG A 70 -13.37 11.68 13.67
C ARG A 70 -12.78 12.27 14.95
N LEU A 71 -11.69 11.70 15.44
CA LEU A 71 -11.02 12.16 16.68
C LEU A 71 -10.47 13.57 16.53
N MET A 72 -9.96 13.92 15.35
CA MET A 72 -9.39 15.24 15.07
C MET A 72 -10.43 16.27 14.61
N GLY A 73 -11.68 15.87 14.39
CA GLY A 73 -12.71 16.75 13.82
C GLY A 73 -12.41 17.19 12.39
N ASN A 74 -11.64 16.42 11.61
CA ASN A 74 -11.30 16.75 10.23
C ASN A 74 -12.43 16.29 9.28
N GLU A 75 -13.41 17.16 9.10
CA GLU A 75 -14.59 16.90 8.27
C GLU A 75 -14.24 16.76 6.78
N THR A 76 -13.22 17.48 6.30
CA THR A 76 -12.77 17.38 4.90
C THR A 76 -12.22 16.00 4.60
N LEU A 77 -11.29 15.52 5.42
CA LEU A 77 -10.73 14.16 5.31
C LEU A 77 -11.84 13.11 5.39
N ARG A 78 -12.76 13.28 6.35
CA ARG A 78 -13.89 12.35 6.51
C ARG A 78 -14.78 12.30 5.26
N ALA A 79 -15.11 13.44 4.68
CA ALA A 79 -15.94 13.50 3.48
C ALA A 79 -15.25 12.82 2.28
N GLN A 80 -13.95 13.02 2.10
CA GLN A 80 -13.16 12.37 1.06
C GLN A 80 -13.10 10.85 1.26
N LEU A 81 -12.89 10.39 2.49
CA LEU A 81 -12.91 8.94 2.81
C LEU A 81 -14.27 8.32 2.49
N LEU A 82 -15.37 8.98 2.84
CA LEU A 82 -16.73 8.49 2.53
C LEU A 82 -17.02 8.44 1.03
N ALA A 83 -16.41 9.33 0.24
CA ALA A 83 -16.54 9.34 -1.22
C ALA A 83 -15.59 8.33 -1.91
N PHE A 84 -14.51 7.94 -1.23
CA PHE A 84 -13.45 7.13 -1.85
C PHE A 84 -13.91 5.76 -2.39
N PRO A 85 -14.85 5.01 -1.80
CA PRO A 85 -15.31 3.76 -2.37
C PRO A 85 -15.77 3.90 -3.83
N ASP A 86 -16.56 4.90 -4.14
CA ASP A 86 -17.02 5.18 -5.51
C ASP A 86 -15.89 5.66 -6.42
N ILE A 87 -14.98 6.49 -5.87
CA ILE A 87 -13.78 6.96 -6.59
C ILE A 87 -12.88 5.79 -6.92
N GLY A 88 -12.59 4.94 -5.93
CA GLY A 88 -11.73 3.76 -6.07
C GLY A 88 -12.30 2.75 -7.07
N GLU A 89 -13.61 2.50 -7.04
CA GLU A 89 -14.26 1.63 -8.02
C GLU A 89 -14.09 2.16 -9.45
N ARG A 90 -14.31 3.48 -9.67
CA ARG A 90 -14.09 4.10 -10.99
C ARG A 90 -12.62 4.02 -11.42
N TYR A 91 -11.69 4.22 -10.47
CA TYR A 91 -10.25 4.13 -10.70
C TYR A 91 -9.83 2.74 -11.17
N VAL A 92 -10.26 1.70 -10.46
CA VAL A 92 -10.02 0.30 -10.85
C VAL A 92 -10.60 0.01 -12.23
N ARG A 93 -11.89 0.27 -12.43
CA ARG A 93 -12.56 0.01 -13.72
C ARG A 93 -11.90 0.71 -14.89
N ARG A 94 -11.32 1.89 -14.65
CA ARG A 94 -10.64 2.68 -15.69
C ARG A 94 -9.30 2.08 -16.10
N PHE A 95 -8.54 1.52 -15.17
CA PHE A 95 -7.13 1.18 -15.39
C PHE A 95 -6.77 -0.30 -15.20
N GLU A 96 -7.71 -1.14 -14.80
CA GLU A 96 -7.44 -2.54 -14.49
C GLU A 96 -6.81 -3.30 -15.68
N ALA A 97 -7.29 -3.06 -16.89
CA ALA A 97 -6.74 -3.70 -18.10
C ALA A 97 -5.29 -3.27 -18.37
N GLU A 98 -4.93 -2.02 -18.12
CA GLU A 98 -3.57 -1.50 -18.24
C GLU A 98 -2.66 -2.08 -17.17
N TRP A 99 -3.16 -2.31 -15.94
CA TRP A 99 -2.39 -2.97 -14.88
C TRP A 99 -2.16 -4.45 -15.18
N GLU A 100 -3.13 -5.16 -15.73
CA GLU A 100 -2.93 -6.53 -16.24
C GLU A 100 -1.88 -6.56 -17.35
N ALA A 101 -1.94 -5.64 -18.32
CA ALA A 101 -0.95 -5.51 -19.37
C ALA A 101 0.44 -5.14 -18.80
N LEU A 102 0.51 -4.29 -17.79
CA LEU A 102 1.75 -3.93 -17.08
C LEU A 102 2.38 -5.17 -16.43
N ALA A 103 1.59 -6.01 -15.78
CA ALA A 103 2.04 -7.25 -15.16
C ALA A 103 2.64 -8.23 -16.18
N GLY A 104 2.16 -8.23 -17.41
CA GLY A 104 2.69 -9.04 -18.52
C GLY A 104 4.06 -8.61 -19.04
N ARG A 105 4.57 -7.43 -18.67
CA ARG A 105 5.90 -6.96 -19.08
C ARG A 105 7.02 -7.73 -18.38
N SER A 106 8.22 -7.69 -18.96
CA SER A 106 9.38 -8.49 -18.54
C SER A 106 10.19 -7.93 -17.36
N TRP A 107 9.54 -7.25 -16.39
CA TRP A 107 10.18 -6.86 -15.14
C TRP A 107 10.15 -8.01 -14.12
N ASP A 108 11.17 -8.06 -13.26
CA ASP A 108 11.33 -9.05 -12.19
C ASP A 108 11.81 -8.43 -10.86
N HIS A 109 11.79 -7.12 -10.78
CA HIS A 109 12.04 -6.35 -9.58
C HIS A 109 11.05 -5.19 -9.52
N ALA A 110 10.51 -4.88 -8.35
CA ALA A 110 9.59 -3.76 -8.16
C ALA A 110 10.17 -2.75 -7.15
N VAL A 111 9.96 -1.47 -7.42
CA VAL A 111 10.30 -0.37 -6.51
C VAL A 111 9.06 0.50 -6.34
N VAL A 112 8.65 0.73 -5.10
CA VAL A 112 7.55 1.64 -4.77
C VAL A 112 8.11 2.89 -4.13
N LEU A 113 7.71 4.05 -4.60
CA LEU A 113 8.17 5.35 -4.14
C LEU A 113 7.00 6.17 -3.60
N ALA A 114 7.14 6.66 -2.39
CA ALA A 114 6.20 7.59 -1.78
C ALA A 114 6.86 8.34 -0.63
N ASP A 115 6.29 9.47 -0.27
CA ASP A 115 6.76 10.31 0.84
C ASP A 115 5.67 10.52 1.89
N ALA A 116 6.07 11.12 3.01
CA ALA A 116 5.20 11.55 4.10
C ALA A 116 4.27 10.43 4.62
N GLU A 117 3.02 10.75 4.85
CA GLU A 117 2.04 9.87 5.49
C GLU A 117 1.73 8.59 4.70
N ILE A 118 1.92 8.62 3.37
CA ILE A 118 1.66 7.45 2.53
C ILE A 118 2.89 6.55 2.33
N HIS A 119 4.04 6.90 2.90
CA HIS A 119 5.23 6.05 2.80
C HIS A 119 4.99 4.65 3.39
N GLY A 120 4.34 4.56 4.56
CA GLY A 120 4.02 3.28 5.18
C GLY A 120 3.10 2.39 4.33
N ILE A 121 2.10 2.95 3.66
CA ILE A 121 1.26 2.16 2.76
C ILE A 121 1.98 1.80 1.45
N ALA A 122 2.99 2.58 1.06
CA ALA A 122 3.86 2.24 -0.07
C ALA A 122 4.84 1.10 0.28
N GLU A 123 5.31 1.02 1.54
CA GLU A 123 6.07 -0.14 2.04
C GLU A 123 5.23 -1.41 1.96
N GLU A 124 3.96 -1.34 2.34
CA GLU A 124 3.01 -2.44 2.19
C GLU A 124 2.78 -2.79 0.72
N GLY A 125 2.70 -1.78 -0.15
CA GLY A 125 2.65 -1.99 -1.60
C GLY A 125 3.87 -2.74 -2.14
N ALA A 126 5.07 -2.44 -1.63
CA ALA A 126 6.28 -3.19 -1.96
C ALA A 126 6.26 -4.61 -1.37
N LEU A 127 5.69 -4.80 -0.17
CA LEU A 127 5.51 -6.12 0.44
C LEU A 127 4.60 -7.00 -0.41
N ALA A 128 3.50 -6.45 -0.96
CA ALA A 128 2.60 -7.19 -1.84
C ALA A 128 3.33 -7.85 -3.03
N PHE A 129 4.34 -7.21 -3.62
CA PHE A 129 5.14 -7.84 -4.68
C PHE A 129 5.98 -9.02 -4.19
N LYS A 130 6.47 -8.99 -2.94
CA LYS A 130 7.21 -10.12 -2.35
C LYS A 130 6.30 -11.29 -2.06
N GLU A 131 5.15 -11.04 -1.49
CA GLU A 131 4.23 -12.08 -1.02
C GLU A 131 3.39 -12.66 -2.16
N VAL A 132 2.72 -11.79 -2.94
CA VAL A 132 1.72 -12.20 -3.94
C VAL A 132 2.37 -12.78 -5.20
N CYS A 133 3.42 -12.16 -5.73
CA CYS A 133 4.09 -12.65 -6.94
C CYS A 133 5.54 -13.10 -6.73
N GLN A 134 6.01 -13.14 -5.48
CA GLN A 134 7.31 -13.66 -5.04
C GLN A 134 8.50 -13.03 -5.79
N LEU A 135 8.41 -11.73 -6.06
CA LEU A 135 9.49 -10.97 -6.71
C LEU A 135 10.18 -10.03 -5.72
N PRO A 136 11.50 -9.82 -5.88
CA PRO A 136 12.22 -8.81 -5.11
C PRO A 136 11.55 -7.44 -5.26
N SER A 137 11.39 -6.74 -4.13
CA SER A 137 10.86 -5.39 -4.14
C SER A 137 11.41 -4.54 -3.01
N ASN A 138 11.39 -3.23 -3.20
CA ASN A 138 11.86 -2.23 -2.24
C ASN A 138 10.89 -1.05 -2.20
N CYS A 139 10.86 -0.36 -1.06
CA CYS A 139 10.24 0.94 -0.92
C CYS A 139 11.29 1.98 -0.56
N TYR A 140 11.18 3.19 -1.11
CA TYR A 140 12.06 4.31 -0.79
C TYR A 140 11.26 5.61 -0.77
N HIS A 141 11.79 6.61 -0.05
CA HIS A 141 11.37 7.98 -0.23
C HIS A 141 11.69 8.48 -1.64
N VAL A 142 10.80 9.30 -2.19
CA VAL A 142 10.82 9.65 -3.62
C VAL A 142 12.17 10.19 -4.07
N LEU A 143 12.68 11.23 -3.42
CA LEU A 143 13.95 11.84 -3.83
C LEU A 143 15.18 11.12 -3.28
N ASP A 144 15.07 10.43 -2.14
CA ASP A 144 16.17 9.72 -1.49
C ASP A 144 16.70 8.55 -2.33
N VAL A 145 15.86 7.99 -3.21
CA VAL A 145 16.26 6.91 -4.12
C VAL A 145 17.48 7.29 -4.98
N ARG A 146 17.71 8.58 -5.25
CA ARG A 146 18.89 9.08 -5.98
C ARG A 146 20.20 8.87 -5.23
N HIS A 147 20.17 8.75 -3.91
CA HIS A 147 21.34 8.67 -3.04
C HIS A 147 21.87 7.24 -2.83
N GLY A 148 21.74 6.38 -3.83
CA GLY A 148 22.27 5.01 -3.84
C GLY A 148 21.34 4.01 -4.51
N PRO A 149 20.08 3.81 -4.05
CA PRO A 149 19.16 2.81 -4.59
C PRO A 149 18.93 2.89 -6.10
N MET A 150 19.07 4.06 -6.71
CA MET A 150 18.96 4.29 -8.15
C MET A 150 19.81 3.33 -8.98
N VAL A 151 20.92 2.82 -8.45
CA VAL A 151 21.80 1.87 -9.15
C VAL A 151 21.13 0.55 -9.46
N LEU A 152 20.06 0.20 -8.72
CA LEU A 152 19.27 -1.02 -8.89
C LEU A 152 18.12 -0.84 -9.87
N ILE A 153 17.77 0.41 -10.21
CA ILE A 153 16.64 0.72 -11.10
C ILE A 153 17.13 0.67 -12.54
N ARG A 154 16.74 -0.38 -13.26
CA ARG A 154 17.21 -0.72 -14.61
C ARG A 154 16.03 -1.23 -15.46
N ASP A 155 16.34 -1.72 -16.66
CA ASP A 155 15.42 -2.21 -17.69
C ASP A 155 14.44 -3.32 -17.21
N ARG A 156 14.80 -4.06 -16.16
CA ARG A 156 13.93 -5.09 -15.57
C ARG A 156 13.25 -4.65 -14.27
N THR A 157 13.23 -3.35 -13.98
CA THR A 157 12.58 -2.81 -12.80
C THR A 157 11.25 -2.15 -13.15
N LEU A 158 10.19 -2.52 -12.44
CA LEU A 158 8.96 -1.76 -12.36
C LEU A 158 9.11 -0.72 -11.24
N VAL A 159 8.91 0.55 -11.54
CA VAL A 159 8.80 1.61 -10.55
C VAL A 159 7.35 2.08 -10.47
N ILE A 160 6.78 2.09 -9.26
CA ILE A 160 5.48 2.71 -8.97
C ILE A 160 5.72 3.90 -8.05
N ALA A 161 5.46 5.10 -8.52
CA ALA A 161 5.69 6.33 -7.77
C ALA A 161 4.37 7.06 -7.47
N ALA A 162 4.01 7.11 -6.19
CA ALA A 162 2.88 7.91 -5.70
C ALA A 162 3.40 9.32 -5.39
N ILE A 163 3.21 10.25 -6.34
CA ILE A 163 3.82 11.59 -6.34
C ILE A 163 2.79 12.70 -6.55
N ALA A 164 3.15 13.91 -6.14
CA ALA A 164 2.37 15.12 -6.41
C ALA A 164 2.60 15.67 -7.82
N GLY A 165 3.70 15.29 -8.47
CA GLY A 165 4.05 15.74 -9.81
C GLY A 165 4.83 17.07 -9.84
N GLY A 166 5.55 17.40 -8.76
CA GLY A 166 6.45 18.53 -8.71
C GLY A 166 7.64 18.42 -9.68
N PRO A 167 8.33 19.53 -10.00
CA PRO A 167 9.43 19.52 -10.99
C PRO A 167 10.54 18.50 -10.66
N LEU A 168 10.98 18.40 -9.40
CA LEU A 168 12.03 17.48 -8.98
C LEU A 168 11.60 16.01 -9.08
N GLU A 169 10.32 15.73 -8.79
CA GLU A 169 9.74 14.40 -8.98
C GLU A 169 9.67 14.04 -10.46
N GLN A 170 9.23 14.97 -11.31
CA GLN A 170 9.20 14.74 -12.76
C GLN A 170 10.61 14.49 -13.33
N ASP A 171 11.64 15.21 -12.87
CA ASP A 171 13.01 14.99 -13.28
C ASP A 171 13.50 13.60 -12.84
N LEU A 172 13.14 13.17 -11.61
CA LEU A 172 13.43 11.83 -11.14
C LEU A 172 12.78 10.74 -12.02
N ILE A 173 11.51 10.93 -12.39
CA ILE A 173 10.80 9.98 -13.26
C ILE A 173 11.49 9.90 -14.64
N ARG A 174 11.90 11.03 -15.22
CA ARG A 174 12.65 11.04 -16.50
C ARG A 174 13.99 10.31 -16.38
N ASP A 175 14.72 10.47 -15.27
CA ASP A 175 15.96 9.73 -15.02
C ASP A 175 15.72 8.22 -15.01
N MET A 176 14.68 7.75 -14.30
CA MET A 176 14.34 6.34 -14.23
C MET A 176 13.89 5.76 -15.59
N VAL A 177 13.10 6.51 -16.34
CA VAL A 177 12.78 6.15 -17.74
C VAL A 177 14.05 6.08 -18.58
N GLY A 178 14.97 7.01 -18.42
CA GLY A 178 16.27 7.04 -19.11
C GLY A 178 17.16 5.83 -18.75
N HIS A 179 16.98 5.22 -17.58
CA HIS A 179 17.64 3.95 -17.21
C HIS A 179 16.97 2.71 -17.81
N GLY A 180 15.88 2.88 -18.57
CA GLY A 180 15.15 1.80 -19.23
C GLY A 180 14.10 1.11 -18.38
N SER A 181 13.87 1.56 -17.14
CA SER A 181 12.86 0.96 -16.26
C SER A 181 11.43 1.22 -16.75
N THR A 182 10.52 0.32 -16.40
CA THR A 182 9.08 0.55 -16.57
C THR A 182 8.61 1.46 -15.43
N VAL A 183 8.24 2.69 -15.74
CA VAL A 183 7.83 3.66 -14.73
C VAL A 183 6.33 3.94 -14.81
N VAL A 184 5.70 3.89 -13.65
CA VAL A 184 4.30 4.18 -13.41
C VAL A 184 4.19 5.29 -12.36
N THR A 185 3.34 6.27 -12.59
CA THR A 185 3.01 7.30 -11.61
C THR A 185 1.55 7.24 -11.20
N CYS A 186 1.29 7.31 -9.89
CA CYS A 186 -0.04 7.52 -9.30
C CYS A 186 -0.11 8.96 -8.81
N THR A 187 -1.01 9.75 -9.38
CA THR A 187 -1.11 11.20 -9.18
C THR A 187 -2.55 11.64 -8.98
N ASP A 188 -2.79 12.85 -8.46
CA ASP A 188 -4.15 13.41 -8.35
C ASP A 188 -4.69 13.81 -9.72
N ARG A 189 -3.85 14.39 -10.56
CA ARG A 189 -4.21 14.91 -11.88
C ARG A 189 -3.35 14.26 -12.96
N PRO A 190 -3.81 14.24 -14.21
CA PRO A 190 -3.01 13.74 -15.32
C PRO A 190 -1.64 14.41 -15.39
N LEU A 191 -0.60 13.58 -15.46
CA LEU A 191 0.79 13.98 -15.56
C LEU A 191 1.43 13.31 -16.78
N ALA A 192 1.82 14.09 -17.77
CA ALA A 192 2.47 13.60 -18.97
C ALA A 192 3.99 13.66 -18.83
N ILE A 193 4.62 12.49 -18.73
CA ILE A 193 6.09 12.35 -18.81
C ILE A 193 6.37 11.28 -19.86
N ASP A 194 7.15 11.65 -20.88
CA ASP A 194 7.47 10.74 -21.98
C ASP A 194 8.12 9.46 -21.45
N GLY A 195 7.58 8.32 -21.88
CA GLY A 195 8.06 7.00 -21.48
C GLY A 195 7.53 6.48 -20.14
N ALA A 196 6.84 7.31 -19.33
CA ALA A 196 6.16 6.87 -18.12
C ALA A 196 4.65 6.65 -18.37
N LEU A 197 4.08 5.65 -17.67
CA LEU A 197 2.63 5.47 -17.58
C LEU A 197 2.10 6.33 -16.43
N ASN A 198 0.95 6.97 -16.64
CA ASN A 198 0.31 7.75 -15.58
C ASN A 198 -1.10 7.23 -15.31
N PHE A 199 -1.38 6.90 -14.05
CA PHE A 199 -2.69 6.49 -13.56
C PHE A 199 -3.20 7.53 -12.56
N PRO A 200 -3.78 8.64 -13.04
CA PRO A 200 -4.32 9.69 -12.17
C PRO A 200 -5.64 9.25 -11.55
N VAL A 201 -5.81 9.57 -10.26
CA VAL A 201 -7.10 9.39 -9.58
C VAL A 201 -8.16 10.33 -10.17
N ASP A 202 -7.72 11.49 -10.66
CA ASP A 202 -8.53 12.54 -11.31
C ASP A 202 -9.50 13.24 -10.34
N GLU A 203 -9.16 13.24 -9.06
CA GLU A 203 -9.89 13.84 -7.96
C GLU A 203 -8.95 14.69 -7.09
N ASP A 204 -9.49 15.69 -6.42
CA ASP A 204 -8.75 16.53 -5.48
C ASP A 204 -8.82 15.89 -4.09
N LEU A 205 -7.92 14.94 -3.83
CA LEU A 205 -7.85 14.17 -2.59
C LEU A 205 -6.74 14.66 -1.68
N ASP A 206 -6.97 14.59 -0.39
CA ASP A 206 -5.91 14.65 0.60
C ASP A 206 -4.85 13.60 0.29
N HIS A 207 -3.59 13.95 0.52
CA HIS A 207 -2.44 13.09 0.25
C HIS A 207 -2.61 11.70 0.86
N ILE A 208 -3.08 11.64 2.11
CA ILE A 208 -3.29 10.38 2.84
C ILE A 208 -4.38 9.51 2.19
N VAL A 209 -5.44 10.09 1.60
CA VAL A 209 -6.50 9.35 0.92
C VAL A 209 -6.01 8.76 -0.39
N ARG A 210 -5.11 9.46 -1.10
CA ARG A 210 -4.47 8.96 -2.33
C ARG A 210 -3.67 7.67 -2.09
N GLY A 211 -3.17 7.45 -0.87
CA GLY A 211 -2.54 6.19 -0.48
C GLY A 211 -3.40 4.96 -0.76
N LEU A 212 -4.74 5.09 -0.68
CA LEU A 212 -5.66 4.00 -1.04
C LEU A 212 -5.60 3.64 -2.54
N ALA A 213 -5.46 4.62 -3.42
CA ALA A 213 -5.28 4.35 -4.86
C ALA A 213 -3.92 3.71 -5.15
N ALA A 214 -2.87 4.18 -4.46
CA ALA A 214 -1.52 3.65 -4.61
C ALA A 214 -1.43 2.17 -4.18
N ILE A 215 -2.02 1.80 -3.04
CA ILE A 215 -1.99 0.40 -2.58
C ILE A 215 -2.80 -0.52 -3.49
N VAL A 216 -3.96 -0.09 -3.98
CA VAL A 216 -4.78 -0.89 -4.91
C VAL A 216 -4.03 -1.12 -6.22
N LEU A 217 -3.35 -0.11 -6.75
CA LEU A 217 -2.48 -0.26 -7.93
C LEU A 217 -1.39 -1.31 -7.70
N CYS A 218 -0.69 -1.27 -6.56
CA CYS A 218 0.34 -2.25 -6.21
C CYS A 218 -0.24 -3.65 -6.08
N GLN A 219 -1.32 -3.82 -5.31
CA GLN A 219 -1.95 -5.11 -5.05
C GLN A 219 -2.46 -5.77 -6.33
N LEU A 220 -3.19 -5.04 -7.18
CA LEU A 220 -3.69 -5.59 -8.45
C LEU A 220 -2.57 -5.89 -9.45
N THR A 221 -1.54 -5.03 -9.54
CA THR A 221 -0.37 -5.31 -10.37
C THR A 221 0.36 -6.57 -9.90
N ALA A 222 0.55 -6.74 -8.59
CA ALA A 222 1.15 -7.94 -8.01
C ALA A 222 0.30 -9.19 -8.25
N PHE A 223 -1.03 -9.08 -8.11
CA PHE A 223 -1.97 -10.16 -8.39
C PHE A 223 -1.91 -10.61 -9.86
N TYR A 224 -1.97 -9.68 -10.82
CA TYR A 224 -1.84 -10.04 -12.22
C TYR A 224 -0.44 -10.60 -12.54
N LYS A 225 0.60 -10.10 -11.86
CA LYS A 225 1.95 -10.64 -12.02
C LYS A 225 2.05 -12.07 -11.49
N SER A 226 1.37 -12.43 -10.38
CA SER A 226 1.36 -13.79 -9.85
C SER A 226 0.82 -14.79 -10.88
N ARG A 227 -0.18 -14.40 -11.66
CA ARG A 227 -0.71 -15.22 -12.77
C ARG A 227 0.32 -15.44 -13.89
N VAL A 228 1.20 -14.47 -14.12
CA VAL A 228 2.28 -14.57 -15.11
C VAL A 228 3.43 -15.42 -14.59
N THR A 229 3.78 -15.28 -13.30
CA THR A 229 4.85 -16.06 -12.66
C THR A 229 4.41 -17.47 -12.27
N GLY A 230 3.11 -17.72 -12.18
CA GLY A 230 2.54 -19.00 -11.75
C GLY A 230 2.58 -19.20 -10.23
N THR A 231 2.70 -18.13 -9.45
CA THR A 231 2.63 -18.17 -7.97
C THR A 231 1.19 -18.18 -7.48
N ASP A 232 0.94 -18.84 -6.34
CA ASP A 232 -0.37 -18.91 -5.70
C ASP A 232 -0.36 -18.01 -4.45
N PRO A 233 -1.05 -16.84 -4.48
CA PRO A 233 -1.09 -15.95 -3.32
C PRO A 233 -1.92 -16.48 -2.15
N ASP A 234 -2.79 -17.46 -2.37
CA ASP A 234 -3.55 -18.09 -1.30
C ASP A 234 -2.70 -19.08 -0.52
N HIS A 235 -1.71 -19.71 -1.20
CA HIS A 235 -0.78 -20.69 -0.61
C HIS A 235 0.65 -20.42 -1.11
N PRO A 236 1.27 -19.29 -0.74
CA PRO A 236 2.59 -18.93 -1.24
C PRO A 236 3.68 -19.87 -0.68
N ASP A 237 4.60 -20.27 -1.53
CA ASP A 237 5.72 -21.11 -1.10
C ASP A 237 6.58 -20.39 -0.05
N GLY A 238 6.79 -21.03 1.10
CA GLY A 238 7.69 -20.53 2.15
C GLY A 238 7.08 -19.47 3.06
N LEU A 239 5.78 -19.21 2.97
CA LEU A 239 5.08 -18.29 3.86
C LEU A 239 3.91 -19.02 4.55
N ASP A 240 3.90 -19.01 5.88
CA ASP A 240 2.81 -19.53 6.69
C ASP A 240 1.93 -18.39 7.19
N ALA A 241 0.60 -18.59 7.18
CA ALA A 241 -0.36 -17.61 7.69
C ALA A 241 -0.16 -17.26 9.19
N TRP A 242 0.47 -18.15 9.95
CA TRP A 242 0.68 -18.00 11.39
C TRP A 242 2.09 -18.44 11.79
N ILE A 243 2.90 -17.50 12.22
CA ILE A 243 4.19 -17.78 12.86
C ILE A 243 3.92 -17.94 14.35
N LYS A 244 4.22 -19.13 14.90
CA LYS A 244 4.23 -19.36 16.35
C LYS A 244 5.61 -18.97 16.88
N LEU A 245 5.65 -17.88 17.64
CA LEU A 245 6.81 -17.48 18.43
C LEU A 245 6.81 -18.17 19.78
#